data_6d4f33372bb3c04eff34312f899f1816
#
_entry.id   6d4f33372bb3c04eff34312f899f1816
#
_cell.length_a   1.000
_cell.length_b   1.000
_cell.length_c   1.000
_cell.angle_alpha   90.00
_cell.angle_beta   90.00
_cell.angle_gamma   90.00
#
_symmetry.space_group_name_H-M   'P 1'
#
loop_
_entity.id
_entity.type
_entity.pdbx_description
1 polymer ?
#
loop_
_entity_poly.entity_id
_entity_poly.type
_entity_poly.pdbx_seq_one_letter_code
_entity_poly.pdbx_strand_id
1 'polypeptide(L)'
;MSVRESLIKHLSSILRASKGTLLVLLCDQNGLSVAKIGRKTEIELDPNQITSLAAAAFSASEENWEDLDIKEQIISFSFFEMVCLITIRIDKTLLTIVHDYNEEWPLDADSLASSMYYLKQKLNEFFGTGQISESEIEEFSNKVRSAIYLFGMGTEVPFESYKPEGYNGENLLPAMSEVLDSIQNPIFIRYGLVGPSGLTLDAKEVSGENLPIGIEAFSANASVTFQKMKEESKDSSLGELLCYVAVSGEDAENFYGLITCPCGKLRFSDDEGESNIQEVSFIGLFSLDYGGIPVIGESRNIIYSILEIIGGDNITERFIKTVNDITSLKYE
;
A
#
# COMPACT_ATOMS: atom_id res chain seq x y z
N MET A 1 -5.41 -4.91 36.87
CA MET A 1 -4.91 -5.19 35.50
C MET A 1 -4.11 -3.97 35.08
N SER A 2 -2.86 -4.13 34.67
CA SER A 2 -2.05 -2.99 34.18
C SER A 2 -2.57 -2.50 32.83
N VAL A 3 -2.25 -1.25 32.45
CA VAL A 3 -2.60 -0.68 31.13
C VAL A 3 -2.13 -1.63 30.01
N ARG A 4 -0.88 -2.09 30.11
CA ARG A 4 -0.28 -3.00 29.14
C ARG A 4 -1.05 -4.34 29.02
N GLU A 5 -1.45 -4.94 30.13
CA GLU A 5 -2.24 -6.19 30.11
C GLU A 5 -3.60 -5.99 29.42
N SER A 6 -4.24 -4.85 29.66
CA SER A 6 -5.49 -4.50 29.00
C SER A 6 -5.31 -4.35 27.49
N LEU A 7 -4.27 -3.63 27.03
CA LEU A 7 -3.97 -3.48 25.62
C LEU A 7 -3.67 -4.82 24.96
N ILE A 8 -2.85 -5.68 25.57
CA ILE A 8 -2.54 -7.03 25.04
C ILE A 8 -3.82 -7.86 24.82
N LYS A 9 -4.82 -7.71 25.68
CA LYS A 9 -6.10 -8.41 25.52
C LYS A 9 -6.82 -7.97 24.23
N HIS A 10 -6.84 -6.66 23.91
CA HIS A 10 -7.44 -6.15 22.69
C HIS A 10 -6.61 -6.52 21.43
N LEU A 11 -5.27 -6.43 21.50
CA LEU A 11 -4.41 -6.92 20.43
C LEU A 11 -4.59 -8.42 20.16
N SER A 12 -4.86 -9.21 21.22
CA SER A 12 -5.17 -10.63 21.09
C SER A 12 -6.47 -10.91 20.32
N SER A 13 -7.45 -10.02 20.40
CA SER A 13 -8.68 -10.14 19.60
C SER A 13 -8.38 -9.90 18.11
N ILE A 14 -7.56 -8.91 17.79
CA ILE A 14 -7.11 -8.64 16.42
C ILE A 14 -6.32 -9.83 15.88
N LEU A 15 -5.37 -10.36 16.65
CA LEU A 15 -4.57 -11.52 16.25
C LEU A 15 -5.43 -12.75 15.93
N ARG A 16 -6.58 -12.88 16.56
CA ARG A 16 -7.50 -14.03 16.37
C ARG A 16 -8.53 -13.81 15.27
N ALA A 17 -8.73 -12.57 14.82
CA ALA A 17 -9.72 -12.24 13.81
C ALA A 17 -9.39 -12.90 12.46
N SER A 18 -8.10 -13.14 12.17
CA SER A 18 -7.67 -13.81 10.95
C SER A 18 -6.59 -14.86 11.22
N LYS A 19 -6.61 -15.94 10.45
CA LYS A 19 -5.60 -17.01 10.53
C LYS A 19 -4.24 -16.53 10.04
N GLY A 20 -4.21 -15.73 8.98
CA GLY A 20 -3.00 -15.17 8.38
C GLY A 20 -2.33 -14.10 9.25
N THR A 21 -2.97 -13.57 10.29
CA THR A 21 -2.34 -12.59 11.18
C THR A 21 -1.26 -13.24 12.04
N LEU A 22 -0.02 -12.83 11.86
CA LEU A 22 1.18 -13.38 12.54
C LEU A 22 1.58 -12.58 13.76
N LEU A 23 1.53 -11.25 13.67
CA LEU A 23 2.00 -10.33 14.70
C LEU A 23 1.12 -9.08 14.71
N VAL A 24 0.81 -8.55 15.89
CA VAL A 24 0.09 -7.29 16.09
C VAL A 24 0.90 -6.42 17.02
N LEU A 25 1.22 -5.23 16.56
CA LEU A 25 2.09 -4.27 17.20
C LEU A 25 1.36 -2.95 17.41
N LEU A 26 1.45 -2.38 18.59
CA LEU A 26 1.01 -1.02 18.88
C LEU A 26 2.24 -0.19 19.23
N CYS A 27 2.46 0.90 18.54
CA CYS A 27 3.55 1.83 18.77
C CYS A 27 3.04 3.29 18.82
N ASP A 28 3.89 4.19 19.29
CA ASP A 28 3.66 5.61 19.11
C ASP A 28 4.02 6.06 17.68
N GLN A 29 3.82 7.33 17.38
CA GLN A 29 4.11 7.91 16.06
C GLN A 29 5.60 7.84 15.66
N ASN A 30 6.50 7.64 16.63
CA ASN A 30 7.93 7.50 16.40
C ASN A 30 8.37 6.03 16.25
N GLY A 31 7.44 5.09 16.26
CA GLY A 31 7.72 3.66 16.16
C GLY A 31 8.14 3.00 17.46
N LEU A 32 8.06 3.69 18.62
CA LEU A 32 8.37 3.09 19.91
C LEU A 32 7.24 2.13 20.34
N SER A 33 7.62 0.87 20.56
CA SER A 33 6.66 -0.19 20.88
C SER A 33 6.00 0.03 22.25
N VAL A 34 4.67 0.11 22.26
CA VAL A 34 3.81 0.19 23.46
C VAL A 34 3.35 -1.20 23.90
N ALA A 35 2.87 -2.00 22.98
CA ALA A 35 2.40 -3.37 23.24
C ALA A 35 2.54 -4.23 21.98
N LYS A 36 2.74 -5.53 22.18
CA LYS A 36 2.84 -6.49 21.08
C LYS A 36 2.31 -7.86 21.46
N ILE A 37 1.78 -8.59 20.49
CA ILE A 37 1.40 -9.99 20.58
C ILE A 37 1.58 -10.66 19.22
N GLY A 38 2.05 -11.90 19.20
CA GLY A 38 2.25 -12.66 17.97
C GLY A 38 2.05 -14.15 18.14
N ARG A 39 1.96 -14.84 17.02
CA ARG A 39 1.98 -16.31 16.91
C ARG A 39 3.42 -16.78 16.71
N LYS A 40 3.66 -18.04 16.98
CA LYS A 40 4.90 -18.69 16.54
C LYS A 40 4.81 -18.91 15.03
N THR A 41 5.79 -18.39 14.30
CA THR A 41 5.89 -18.49 12.84
C THR A 41 7.30 -18.92 12.44
N GLU A 42 7.45 -19.42 11.23
CA GLU A 42 8.75 -19.72 10.61
C GLU A 42 9.42 -18.47 10.04
N ILE A 43 8.65 -17.41 9.78
CA ILE A 43 9.17 -16.11 9.32
C ILE A 43 9.79 -15.41 10.53
N GLU A 44 11.04 -15.00 10.40
CA GLU A 44 11.74 -14.24 11.43
C GLU A 44 11.23 -12.79 11.45
N LEU A 45 10.48 -12.43 12.48
CA LEU A 45 9.86 -11.11 12.62
C LEU A 45 10.51 -10.36 13.78
N ASP A 46 11.28 -9.29 13.49
CA ASP A 46 11.74 -8.35 14.50
C ASP A 46 10.70 -7.25 14.74
N PRO A 47 10.01 -7.26 15.90
CA PRO A 47 8.98 -6.27 16.20
C PRO A 47 9.48 -4.82 16.20
N ASN A 48 10.73 -4.56 16.58
CA ASN A 48 11.25 -3.21 16.65
C ASN A 48 11.55 -2.67 15.24
N GLN A 49 12.14 -3.50 14.40
CA GLN A 49 12.37 -3.16 13.00
C GLN A 49 11.05 -2.90 12.27
N ILE A 50 10.05 -3.75 12.47
CA ILE A 50 8.73 -3.62 11.84
C ILE A 50 8.02 -2.34 12.30
N THR A 51 8.05 -2.00 13.60
CA THR A 51 7.41 -0.77 14.08
C THR A 51 8.10 0.48 13.55
N SER A 52 9.42 0.49 13.47
CA SER A 52 10.19 1.60 12.89
C SER A 52 9.87 1.77 11.40
N LEU A 53 9.90 0.67 10.64
CA LEU A 53 9.58 0.68 9.21
C LEU A 53 8.15 1.15 8.95
N ALA A 54 7.18 0.62 9.69
CA ALA A 54 5.78 1.01 9.55
C ALA A 54 5.54 2.48 9.90
N ALA A 55 6.15 2.99 10.97
CA ALA A 55 6.03 4.39 11.36
C ALA A 55 6.69 5.34 10.33
N ALA A 56 7.89 5.01 9.85
CA ALA A 56 8.58 5.79 8.84
C ALA A 56 7.81 5.84 7.52
N ALA A 57 7.29 4.68 7.07
CA ALA A 57 6.46 4.57 5.88
C ALA A 57 5.18 5.38 6.00
N PHE A 58 4.49 5.26 7.13
CA PHE A 58 3.25 5.96 7.38
C PHE A 58 3.45 7.48 7.40
N SER A 59 4.46 7.97 8.13
CA SER A 59 4.77 9.40 8.19
C SER A 59 5.19 9.98 6.85
N ALA A 60 6.02 9.26 6.09
CA ALA A 60 6.46 9.72 4.78
C ALA A 60 5.30 9.83 3.78
N SER A 61 4.31 8.93 3.86
CA SER A 61 3.14 9.02 2.99
C SER A 61 2.13 10.09 3.43
N GLU A 62 2.10 10.48 4.71
CA GLU A 62 1.23 11.58 5.17
C GLU A 62 1.60 12.92 4.54
N GLU A 63 2.88 13.19 4.33
CA GLU A 63 3.33 14.41 3.65
C GLU A 63 2.70 14.53 2.25
N ASN A 64 2.50 13.40 1.55
CA ASN A 64 1.82 13.42 0.24
C ASN A 64 0.35 13.85 0.33
N TRP A 65 -0.34 13.47 1.40
CA TRP A 65 -1.75 13.84 1.60
C TRP A 65 -1.91 15.30 1.98
N GLU A 66 -0.99 15.85 2.78
CA GLU A 66 -0.94 17.28 3.11
C GLU A 66 -0.72 18.11 1.84
N ASP A 67 0.21 17.71 0.98
CA ASP A 67 0.49 18.39 -0.30
C ASP A 67 -0.71 18.36 -1.26
N LEU A 68 -1.53 17.31 -1.20
CA LEU A 68 -2.74 17.17 -1.99
C LEU A 68 -3.97 17.90 -1.40
N ASP A 69 -3.84 18.48 -0.21
CA ASP A 69 -4.96 19.02 0.58
C ASP A 69 -6.09 17.98 0.79
N ILE A 70 -5.69 16.72 0.90
CA ILE A 70 -6.57 15.58 1.19
C ILE A 70 -6.48 15.30 2.68
N LYS A 71 -7.54 14.75 3.25
CA LYS A 71 -7.64 14.43 4.69
C LYS A 71 -6.56 13.45 5.15
N GLU A 72 -6.42 13.33 6.46
CA GLU A 72 -5.44 12.48 7.12
C GLU A 72 -5.45 11.03 6.63
N GLN A 73 -4.27 10.45 6.56
CA GLN A 73 -4.12 9.02 6.27
C GLN A 73 -4.73 8.18 7.39
N ILE A 74 -5.53 7.19 7.01
CA ILE A 74 -6.21 6.28 7.93
C ILE A 74 -5.44 4.96 8.04
N ILE A 75 -5.03 4.41 6.90
CA ILE A 75 -4.45 3.08 6.80
C ILE A 75 -3.44 3.02 5.66
N SER A 76 -2.44 2.16 5.81
CA SER A 76 -1.54 1.80 4.72
C SER A 76 -1.32 0.29 4.66
N PHE A 77 -0.99 -0.19 3.46
CA PHE A 77 -0.65 -1.57 3.15
C PHE A 77 0.72 -1.59 2.50
N SER A 78 1.67 -2.27 3.11
CA SER A 78 2.99 -2.51 2.54
C SER A 78 3.12 -3.99 2.22
N PHE A 79 3.06 -4.35 0.95
CA PHE A 79 3.16 -5.73 0.49
C PHE A 79 4.62 -6.09 0.28
N PHE A 80 5.12 -7.00 1.07
CA PHE A 80 6.43 -7.62 0.92
C PHE A 80 6.29 -9.02 0.34
N GLU A 81 7.39 -9.63 -0.09
CA GLU A 81 7.38 -11.01 -0.63
C GLU A 81 6.77 -12.02 0.33
N MET A 82 6.96 -11.83 1.62
CA MET A 82 6.56 -12.80 2.65
C MET A 82 5.26 -12.42 3.34
N VAL A 83 4.98 -11.14 3.52
CA VAL A 83 3.85 -10.65 4.32
C VAL A 83 3.36 -9.29 3.84
N CYS A 84 2.16 -8.92 4.26
CA CYS A 84 1.65 -7.55 4.19
C CYS A 84 1.71 -6.91 5.58
N LEU A 85 2.27 -5.70 5.68
CA LEU A 85 2.12 -4.85 6.84
C LEU A 85 0.90 -3.95 6.63
N ILE A 86 -0.07 -4.05 7.53
CA ILE A 86 -1.26 -3.21 7.54
C ILE A 86 -1.12 -2.27 8.72
N THR A 87 -0.91 -0.98 8.46
CA THR A 87 -0.71 0.02 9.50
C THR A 87 -1.90 0.95 9.57
N ILE A 88 -2.52 1.04 10.73
CA ILE A 88 -3.74 1.81 11.00
C ILE A 88 -3.41 2.88 12.04
N ARG A 89 -3.76 4.14 11.74
CA ARG A 89 -3.66 5.22 12.72
C ARG A 89 -4.80 5.14 13.72
N ILE A 90 -4.47 5.23 15.00
CA ILE A 90 -5.42 5.38 16.10
C ILE A 90 -4.96 6.56 16.95
N ASP A 91 -5.46 7.74 16.66
CA ASP A 91 -5.06 9.02 17.28
C ASP A 91 -3.53 9.24 17.17
N LYS A 92 -2.81 9.22 18.30
CA LYS A 92 -1.35 9.38 18.37
C LYS A 92 -0.58 8.06 18.36
N THR A 93 -1.22 6.97 18.01
CA THR A 93 -0.61 5.64 17.95
C THR A 93 -0.80 5.02 16.57
N LEU A 94 0.09 4.10 16.23
CA LEU A 94 -0.01 3.28 15.05
C LEU A 94 -0.18 1.81 15.48
N LEU A 95 -1.16 1.17 14.91
CA LEU A 95 -1.36 -0.27 15.01
C LEU A 95 -0.83 -0.91 13.72
N THR A 96 0.16 -1.78 13.82
CA THR A 96 0.67 -2.54 12.68
C THR A 96 0.30 -4.01 12.83
N ILE A 97 -0.34 -4.55 11.81
CA ILE A 97 -0.70 -5.96 11.68
C ILE A 97 0.24 -6.55 10.63
N VAL A 98 0.99 -7.59 11.02
CA VAL A 98 1.78 -8.39 10.08
C VAL A 98 0.91 -9.56 9.67
N HIS A 99 0.60 -9.64 8.39
CA HIS A 99 -0.35 -10.58 7.83
C HIS A 99 0.27 -11.40 6.69
N ASP A 100 0.19 -12.72 6.81
CA ASP A 100 0.52 -13.64 5.72
C ASP A 100 -0.66 -13.72 4.75
N TYR A 101 -0.56 -13.01 3.64
CA TYR A 101 -1.62 -12.94 2.62
C TYR A 101 -1.72 -14.21 1.76
N ASN A 102 -0.75 -15.12 1.85
CA ASN A 102 -0.83 -16.43 1.20
C ASN A 102 -1.69 -17.42 2.02
N GLU A 103 -1.76 -17.23 3.35
CA GLU A 103 -2.61 -18.05 4.22
C GLU A 103 -4.07 -17.61 4.15
N GLU A 104 -4.32 -16.30 4.12
CA GLU A 104 -5.68 -15.75 4.08
C GLU A 104 -5.66 -14.32 3.52
N TRP A 105 -6.45 -14.06 2.49
CA TRP A 105 -6.68 -12.71 1.95
C TRP A 105 -8.08 -12.61 1.34
N PRO A 106 -8.85 -11.52 1.54
CA PRO A 106 -8.53 -10.40 2.43
C PRO A 106 -8.76 -10.69 3.91
N LEU A 107 -8.35 -9.77 4.76
CA LEU A 107 -8.68 -9.78 6.19
C LEU A 107 -10.20 -9.70 6.42
N ASP A 108 -10.69 -10.34 7.48
CA ASP A 108 -12.06 -10.16 7.96
C ASP A 108 -12.25 -8.70 8.46
N ALA A 109 -12.83 -7.87 7.58
CA ALA A 109 -13.02 -6.45 7.83
C ALA A 109 -13.95 -6.17 9.02
N ASP A 110 -15.01 -6.99 9.22
CA ASP A 110 -15.98 -6.79 10.29
C ASP A 110 -15.37 -7.14 11.66
N SER A 111 -14.65 -8.25 11.74
CA SER A 111 -13.94 -8.64 12.97
C SER A 111 -12.86 -7.64 13.34
N LEU A 112 -12.13 -7.14 12.36
CA LEU A 112 -11.10 -6.10 12.58
C LEU A 112 -11.74 -4.79 13.04
N ALA A 113 -12.79 -4.31 12.37
CA ALA A 113 -13.49 -3.08 12.74
C ALA A 113 -14.04 -3.14 14.17
N SER A 114 -14.66 -4.26 14.55
CA SER A 114 -15.13 -4.47 15.91
C SER A 114 -13.98 -4.40 16.93
N SER A 115 -12.83 -4.98 16.60
CA SER A 115 -11.65 -4.92 17.46
C SER A 115 -11.07 -3.52 17.56
N MET A 116 -11.09 -2.76 16.45
CA MET A 116 -10.66 -1.36 16.40
C MET A 116 -11.54 -0.44 17.25
N TYR A 117 -12.86 -0.65 17.23
CA TYR A 117 -13.78 0.08 18.10
C TYR A 117 -13.36 0.00 19.57
N TYR A 118 -13.19 -1.22 20.09
CA TYR A 118 -12.80 -1.42 21.48
C TYR A 118 -11.36 -0.95 21.77
N LEU A 119 -10.42 -1.10 20.84
CA LEU A 119 -9.06 -0.64 21.03
C LEU A 119 -9.00 0.90 21.11
N LYS A 120 -9.70 1.60 20.21
CA LYS A 120 -9.77 3.08 20.23
C LYS A 120 -10.41 3.58 21.52
N GLN A 121 -11.53 2.99 21.95
CA GLN A 121 -12.15 3.31 23.24
C GLN A 121 -11.14 3.16 24.38
N LYS A 122 -10.36 2.08 24.38
CA LYS A 122 -9.41 1.79 25.46
C LYS A 122 -8.19 2.70 25.43
N LEU A 123 -7.68 3.04 24.25
CA LEU A 123 -6.60 4.01 24.11
C LEU A 123 -7.03 5.40 24.59
N ASN A 124 -8.25 5.81 24.26
CA ASN A 124 -8.78 7.06 24.75
C ASN A 124 -8.92 7.10 26.28
N GLU A 125 -9.35 6.00 26.92
CA GLU A 125 -9.40 5.90 28.39
C GLU A 125 -8.01 6.06 29.05
N PHE A 126 -6.94 5.58 28.40
CA PHE A 126 -5.60 5.60 28.97
C PHE A 126 -4.78 6.85 28.62
N PHE A 127 -4.94 7.35 27.42
CA PHE A 127 -4.09 8.39 26.85
C PHE A 127 -4.85 9.62 26.35
N GLY A 128 -6.19 9.53 26.29
CA GLY A 128 -7.04 10.61 25.83
C GLY A 128 -7.06 11.80 26.80
N THR A 129 -7.13 13.00 26.27
CA THR A 129 -7.24 14.25 27.02
C THR A 129 -8.67 14.75 27.12
N GLY A 130 -9.63 14.05 26.56
CA GLY A 130 -11.05 14.41 26.49
C GLY A 130 -11.99 13.22 26.43
N GLN A 131 -13.30 13.47 26.54
CA GLN A 131 -14.31 12.47 26.27
C GLN A 131 -14.50 12.37 24.76
N ILE A 132 -14.15 11.24 24.17
CA ILE A 132 -14.50 10.90 22.79
C ILE A 132 -15.94 10.38 22.79
N SER A 133 -16.74 10.81 21.84
CA SER A 133 -18.12 10.34 21.71
C SER A 133 -18.17 8.92 21.14
N GLU A 134 -19.22 8.19 21.45
CA GLU A 134 -19.44 6.86 20.89
C GLU A 134 -19.54 6.91 19.36
N SER A 135 -20.17 7.96 18.83
CA SER A 135 -20.26 8.19 17.37
C SER A 135 -18.92 8.39 16.68
N GLU A 136 -17.95 9.06 17.31
CA GLU A 136 -16.59 9.22 16.75
C GLU A 136 -15.81 7.88 16.72
N ILE A 137 -16.04 7.01 17.72
CA ILE A 137 -15.44 5.66 17.73
C ILE A 137 -16.08 4.77 16.66
N GLU A 138 -17.41 4.85 16.50
CA GLU A 138 -18.14 4.11 15.46
C GLU A 138 -17.72 4.56 14.07
N GLU A 139 -17.63 5.87 13.82
CA GLU A 139 -17.16 6.43 12.56
C GLU A 139 -15.76 5.93 12.21
N PHE A 140 -14.81 6.01 13.14
CA PHE A 140 -13.47 5.47 12.96
C PHE A 140 -13.47 3.98 12.62
N SER A 141 -14.24 3.19 13.37
CA SER A 141 -14.36 1.75 13.12
C SER A 141 -14.93 1.44 11.73
N ASN A 142 -15.93 2.21 11.30
CA ASN A 142 -16.53 2.09 9.97
C ASN A 142 -15.55 2.50 8.86
N LYS A 143 -14.76 3.56 9.05
CA LYS A 143 -13.70 3.95 8.12
C LYS A 143 -12.69 2.82 7.91
N VAL A 144 -12.19 2.22 8.99
CA VAL A 144 -11.26 1.08 8.90
C VAL A 144 -11.91 -0.10 8.18
N ARG A 145 -13.17 -0.44 8.52
CA ARG A 145 -13.91 -1.52 7.85
C ARG A 145 -14.02 -1.29 6.35
N SER A 146 -14.47 -0.11 5.95
CA SER A 146 -14.64 0.24 4.54
C SER A 146 -13.32 0.20 3.80
N ALA A 147 -12.24 0.74 4.35
CA ALA A 147 -10.91 0.71 3.72
C ALA A 147 -10.41 -0.73 3.52
N ILE A 148 -10.55 -1.60 4.52
CA ILE A 148 -10.17 -3.02 4.39
C ILE A 148 -11.06 -3.75 3.38
N TYR A 149 -12.37 -3.53 3.43
CA TYR A 149 -13.33 -4.18 2.54
C TYR A 149 -13.10 -3.79 1.08
N LEU A 150 -13.02 -2.50 0.79
CA LEU A 150 -12.81 -1.98 -0.56
C LEU A 150 -11.45 -2.41 -1.13
N PHE A 151 -10.43 -2.45 -0.27
CA PHE A 151 -9.08 -2.85 -0.66
C PHE A 151 -8.93 -4.35 -0.85
N GLY A 152 -9.63 -5.14 -0.04
CA GLY A 152 -9.58 -6.59 -0.08
C GLY A 152 -10.47 -7.24 -1.13
N MET A 153 -11.49 -6.54 -1.63
CA MET A 153 -12.43 -7.12 -2.58
C MET A 153 -11.79 -7.41 -3.94
N GLY A 154 -11.87 -8.66 -4.37
CA GLY A 154 -11.49 -9.09 -5.71
C GLY A 154 -9.98 -9.16 -5.98
N THR A 155 -9.15 -9.09 -4.96
CA THR A 155 -7.70 -9.28 -5.11
C THR A 155 -7.30 -10.69 -4.73
N GLU A 156 -6.91 -11.48 -5.71
CA GLU A 156 -6.01 -12.58 -5.47
C GLU A 156 -4.61 -12.00 -5.27
N VAL A 157 -3.78 -12.68 -4.51
CA VAL A 157 -2.41 -12.30 -4.12
C VAL A 157 -1.80 -11.17 -4.94
N PRO A 158 -1.45 -10.04 -4.31
CA PRO A 158 -1.24 -8.79 -5.01
C PRO A 158 -0.12 -8.79 -6.05
N PHE A 159 1.01 -9.41 -5.79
CA PHE A 159 2.12 -9.37 -6.74
C PHE A 159 3.04 -10.57 -6.53
N GLU A 160 3.23 -11.38 -7.58
CA GLU A 160 4.41 -12.24 -7.62
C GLU A 160 5.64 -11.33 -7.77
N SER A 161 6.71 -11.63 -7.03
CA SER A 161 7.98 -10.93 -7.22
C SER A 161 8.50 -11.25 -8.62
N TYR A 162 8.28 -10.34 -9.55
CA TYR A 162 8.78 -10.45 -10.90
C TYR A 162 10.06 -9.64 -11.04
N LYS A 163 11.18 -10.35 -11.25
CA LYS A 163 12.46 -9.72 -11.61
C LYS A 163 12.68 -9.96 -13.11
N PRO A 164 12.61 -8.93 -13.95
CA PRO A 164 12.92 -9.09 -15.35
C PRO A 164 14.39 -9.54 -15.49
N GLU A 165 14.61 -10.70 -16.08
CA GLU A 165 15.96 -11.21 -16.36
C GLU A 165 16.61 -10.49 -17.54
N GLY A 166 15.81 -9.82 -18.36
CA GLY A 166 16.22 -9.16 -19.59
C GLY A 166 15.97 -7.67 -19.55
N TYR A 167 16.77 -6.96 -20.32
CA TYR A 167 16.71 -5.54 -20.45
C TYR A 167 16.92 -5.16 -21.92
N ASN A 168 15.88 -4.63 -22.55
CA ASN A 168 15.92 -4.09 -23.90
C ASN A 168 16.01 -2.56 -23.83
N GLY A 169 17.16 -2.00 -24.23
CA GLY A 169 17.59 -0.70 -23.81
C GLY A 169 17.34 0.48 -24.71
N GLU A 170 16.50 0.44 -25.74
CA GLU A 170 16.32 1.61 -26.60
C GLU A 170 14.85 1.93 -26.87
N ASN A 171 14.45 3.18 -26.55
CA ASN A 171 13.16 3.80 -26.92
C ASN A 171 11.87 3.11 -26.42
N LEU A 172 11.88 2.56 -25.22
CA LEU A 172 10.69 1.92 -24.64
C LEU A 172 9.67 2.92 -24.11
N LEU A 173 10.09 4.15 -23.80
CA LEU A 173 9.20 5.16 -23.21
C LEU A 173 7.95 5.43 -24.05
N PRO A 174 8.00 5.58 -25.38
CA PRO A 174 6.78 5.74 -26.17
C PRO A 174 5.80 4.57 -26.04
N ALA A 175 6.29 3.32 -26.03
CA ALA A 175 5.44 2.14 -25.87
C ALA A 175 4.84 2.06 -24.46
N MET A 176 5.61 2.42 -23.43
CA MET A 176 5.09 2.53 -22.06
C MET A 176 4.03 3.63 -21.94
N SER A 177 4.22 4.76 -22.62
CA SER A 177 3.22 5.84 -22.69
C SER A 177 1.93 5.39 -23.36
N GLU A 178 2.00 4.55 -24.41
CA GLU A 178 0.82 3.95 -25.05
C GLU A 178 0.02 3.08 -24.06
N VAL A 179 0.69 2.36 -23.17
CA VAL A 179 0.01 1.61 -22.08
C VAL A 179 -0.74 2.57 -21.18
N LEU A 180 -0.11 3.67 -20.74
CA LEU A 180 -0.78 4.67 -19.91
C LEU A 180 -1.97 5.32 -20.64
N ASP A 181 -1.83 5.59 -21.94
CA ASP A 181 -2.92 6.13 -22.77
C ASP A 181 -4.09 5.16 -22.93
N SER A 182 -3.83 3.86 -22.85
CA SER A 182 -4.86 2.81 -22.96
C SER A 182 -5.68 2.60 -21.69
N ILE A 183 -5.25 3.15 -20.55
CA ILE A 183 -5.96 3.03 -19.28
C ILE A 183 -7.28 3.82 -19.36
N GLN A 184 -8.39 3.10 -19.33
CA GLN A 184 -9.74 3.68 -19.38
C GLN A 184 -10.47 3.52 -18.04
N ASN A 185 -9.76 3.10 -17.00
CA ASN A 185 -10.38 2.84 -15.72
C ASN A 185 -10.69 4.14 -14.98
N PRO A 186 -11.96 4.46 -14.72
CA PRO A 186 -12.37 5.71 -14.09
C PRO A 186 -11.96 5.85 -12.63
N ILE A 187 -11.44 4.79 -12.01
CA ILE A 187 -11.00 4.86 -10.61
C ILE A 187 -9.72 5.68 -10.43
N PHE A 188 -8.86 5.75 -11.45
CA PHE A 188 -7.66 6.56 -11.35
C PHE A 188 -7.96 8.02 -11.67
N ILE A 189 -7.59 8.89 -10.74
CA ILE A 189 -7.65 10.36 -10.90
C ILE A 189 -6.39 10.84 -11.59
N ARG A 190 -5.24 10.35 -11.13
CA ARG A 190 -3.90 10.61 -11.68
C ARG A 190 -3.08 9.33 -11.66
N TYR A 191 -2.24 9.14 -12.65
CA TYR A 191 -1.29 8.03 -12.67
C TYR A 191 -0.09 8.36 -13.54
N GLY A 192 1.02 7.66 -13.32
CA GLY A 192 2.24 7.90 -14.07
C GLY A 192 3.33 6.88 -13.84
N LEU A 193 4.39 7.04 -14.61
CA LEU A 193 5.64 6.31 -14.52
C LEU A 193 6.73 7.25 -14.03
N VAL A 194 7.46 6.82 -13.02
CA VAL A 194 8.46 7.63 -12.35
C VAL A 194 9.75 6.85 -12.17
N GLY A 195 10.85 7.48 -12.48
CA GLY A 195 12.20 6.97 -12.20
C GLY A 195 12.61 7.16 -10.73
N PRO A 196 13.73 6.57 -10.32
CA PRO A 196 14.15 6.51 -8.90
C PRO A 196 14.45 7.86 -8.26
N SER A 197 14.85 8.85 -9.04
CA SER A 197 15.11 10.21 -8.55
C SER A 197 13.84 11.08 -8.49
N GLY A 198 12.66 10.47 -8.62
CA GLY A 198 11.40 11.20 -8.72
C GLY A 198 11.18 11.84 -10.10
N LEU A 199 12.02 11.52 -11.10
CA LEU A 199 11.82 11.99 -12.46
C LEU A 199 10.56 11.37 -13.05
N THR A 200 9.56 12.18 -13.31
CA THR A 200 8.35 11.76 -14.02
C THR A 200 8.69 11.48 -15.47
N LEU A 201 8.51 10.24 -15.91
CA LEU A 201 8.77 9.80 -17.28
C LEU A 201 7.57 10.06 -18.17
N ASP A 202 6.38 9.73 -17.67
CA ASP A 202 5.09 10.07 -18.26
C ASP A 202 4.01 10.09 -17.18
N ALA A 203 3.01 10.93 -17.34
CA ALA A 203 1.92 11.02 -16.36
C ALA A 203 0.62 11.53 -17.00
N LYS A 204 -0.50 11.04 -16.50
CA LYS A 204 -1.84 11.36 -16.98
C LYS A 204 -2.73 11.84 -15.85
N GLU A 205 -3.55 12.83 -16.16
CA GLU A 205 -4.63 13.33 -15.31
C GLU A 205 -5.97 13.02 -15.99
N VAL A 206 -6.81 12.24 -15.33
CA VAL A 206 -8.06 11.73 -15.90
C VAL A 206 -9.27 12.55 -15.47
N SER A 207 -9.26 13.03 -14.22
CA SER A 207 -10.36 13.83 -13.69
C SER A 207 -10.02 15.32 -13.68
N GLY A 208 -11.05 16.15 -13.88
CA GLY A 208 -10.95 17.60 -13.72
C GLY A 208 -10.90 18.07 -12.26
N GLU A 209 -10.50 17.24 -11.33
CA GLU A 209 -10.32 17.61 -9.93
C GLU A 209 -9.16 18.59 -9.79
N ASN A 210 -9.45 19.77 -9.24
CA ASN A 210 -8.46 20.79 -8.92
C ASN A 210 -7.68 20.38 -7.66
N LEU A 211 -6.66 19.52 -7.84
CA LEU A 211 -5.75 19.23 -6.75
C LEU A 211 -4.65 20.32 -6.68
N PRO A 212 -4.19 20.72 -5.47
CA PRO A 212 -3.31 21.86 -5.29
C PRO A 212 -1.92 21.67 -5.91
N ILE A 213 -1.43 20.45 -6.01
CA ILE A 213 -0.14 20.15 -6.65
C ILE A 213 -0.32 19.55 -8.06
N GLY A 214 0.62 19.88 -8.95
CA GLY A 214 0.69 19.27 -10.29
C GLY A 214 1.02 17.78 -10.21
N ILE A 215 0.67 17.04 -11.27
CA ILE A 215 0.89 15.60 -11.38
C ILE A 215 2.39 15.22 -11.26
N GLU A 216 3.27 16.07 -11.73
CA GLU A 216 4.73 15.85 -11.67
C GLU A 216 5.23 15.85 -10.24
N ALA A 217 4.84 16.87 -9.45
CA ALA A 217 5.24 16.98 -8.05
C ALA A 217 4.63 15.83 -7.21
N PHE A 218 3.37 15.49 -7.44
CA PHE A 218 2.71 14.34 -6.83
C PHE A 218 3.47 13.03 -7.10
N SER A 219 3.79 12.78 -8.37
CA SER A 219 4.48 11.55 -8.78
C SER A 219 5.90 11.48 -8.20
N ALA A 220 6.62 12.61 -8.17
CA ALA A 220 7.94 12.68 -7.57
C ALA A 220 7.91 12.36 -6.08
N ASN A 221 7.02 12.98 -5.32
CA ASN A 221 6.89 12.77 -3.87
C ASN A 221 6.55 11.31 -3.54
N ALA A 222 5.57 10.73 -4.23
CA ALA A 222 5.18 9.33 -4.03
C ALA A 222 6.32 8.36 -4.35
N SER A 223 7.10 8.61 -5.41
CA SER A 223 8.25 7.79 -5.78
C SER A 223 9.36 7.86 -4.72
N VAL A 224 9.70 9.05 -4.25
CA VAL A 224 10.73 9.25 -3.22
C VAL A 224 10.33 8.52 -1.93
N THR A 225 9.06 8.63 -1.52
CA THR A 225 8.52 7.92 -0.36
C THR A 225 8.69 6.40 -0.51
N PHE A 226 8.30 5.85 -1.66
CA PHE A 226 8.42 4.42 -1.92
C PHE A 226 9.87 3.94 -1.93
N GLN A 227 10.78 4.67 -2.59
CA GLN A 227 12.19 4.31 -2.64
C GLN A 227 12.83 4.33 -1.25
N LYS A 228 12.50 5.33 -0.43
CA LYS A 228 12.96 5.39 0.97
C LYS A 228 12.50 4.17 1.76
N MET A 229 11.24 3.80 1.66
CA MET A 229 10.71 2.60 2.31
C MET A 229 11.42 1.33 1.84
N LYS A 230 11.65 1.23 0.53
CA LYS A 230 12.36 0.09 -0.07
C LYS A 230 13.80 -0.01 0.44
N GLU A 231 14.48 1.12 0.60
CA GLU A 231 15.83 1.15 1.17
C GLU A 231 15.85 0.75 2.65
N GLU A 232 14.94 1.27 3.45
CA GLU A 232 14.84 0.97 4.87
C GLU A 232 14.47 -0.51 5.13
N SER A 233 13.77 -1.14 4.19
CA SER A 233 13.34 -2.55 4.30
C SER A 233 14.38 -3.56 3.83
N LYS A 234 15.46 -3.16 3.15
CA LYS A 234 16.47 -4.08 2.56
C LYS A 234 17.07 -5.07 3.55
N ASP A 235 17.28 -4.64 4.79
CA ASP A 235 17.86 -5.47 5.84
C ASP A 235 16.78 -6.19 6.68
N SER A 236 15.52 -6.09 6.28
CA SER A 236 14.43 -6.78 6.96
C SER A 236 14.27 -8.21 6.44
N SER A 237 13.81 -9.11 7.31
CA SER A 237 13.46 -10.49 6.94
C SER A 237 12.12 -10.61 6.18
N LEU A 238 11.50 -9.47 5.82
CA LEU A 238 10.20 -9.43 5.16
C LEU A 238 10.28 -9.70 3.64
N GLY A 239 11.48 -9.64 3.08
CA GLY A 239 11.71 -9.71 1.63
C GLY A 239 11.61 -8.35 0.94
N GLU A 240 11.56 -8.34 -0.38
CA GLU A 240 11.47 -7.11 -1.17
C GLU A 240 10.08 -6.45 -1.02
N LEU A 241 10.03 -5.12 -0.95
CA LEU A 241 8.78 -4.37 -1.00
C LEU A 241 8.24 -4.38 -2.43
N LEU A 242 7.08 -4.97 -2.62
CA LEU A 242 6.44 -5.19 -3.93
C LEU A 242 5.44 -4.10 -4.28
N CYS A 243 4.73 -3.59 -3.27
CA CYS A 243 3.71 -2.56 -3.47
C CYS A 243 3.46 -1.82 -2.16
N TYR A 244 3.21 -0.54 -2.27
CA TYR A 244 2.75 0.29 -1.16
C TYR A 244 1.43 0.95 -1.53
N VAL A 245 0.51 0.93 -0.58
CA VAL A 245 -0.77 1.61 -0.72
C VAL A 245 -1.05 2.40 0.53
N ALA A 246 -1.40 3.67 0.36
CA ALA A 246 -1.89 4.51 1.42
C ALA A 246 -3.35 4.91 1.14
N VAL A 247 -4.18 4.94 2.17
CA VAL A 247 -5.59 5.31 2.07
C VAL A 247 -5.88 6.43 3.03
N SER A 248 -6.48 7.49 2.49
CA SER A 248 -7.00 8.65 3.22
C SER A 248 -8.49 8.78 2.99
N GLY A 249 -9.23 9.36 3.90
CA GLY A 249 -10.68 9.51 3.72
C GLY A 249 -11.31 10.51 4.65
N GLU A 250 -12.29 11.24 4.11
CA GLU A 250 -13.05 12.22 4.87
C GLU A 250 -14.07 11.54 5.80
N ASP A 251 -14.74 10.51 5.29
CA ASP A 251 -15.75 9.73 6.00
C ASP A 251 -15.70 8.24 5.54
N ALA A 252 -16.73 7.46 5.88
CA ALA A 252 -16.80 6.04 5.52
C ALA A 252 -17.18 5.76 4.04
N GLU A 253 -17.45 6.80 3.26
CA GLU A 253 -17.92 6.70 1.87
C GLU A 253 -16.92 7.33 0.88
N ASN A 254 -16.15 8.35 1.31
CA ASN A 254 -15.26 9.12 0.46
C ASN A 254 -13.79 8.85 0.79
N PHE A 255 -13.17 7.98 0.03
CA PHE A 255 -11.78 7.57 0.19
C PHE A 255 -10.95 7.93 -1.03
N TYR A 256 -9.71 8.34 -0.76
CA TYR A 256 -8.64 8.41 -1.75
C TYR A 256 -7.56 7.40 -1.41
N GLY A 257 -6.94 6.85 -2.42
CA GLY A 257 -5.83 5.94 -2.25
C GLY A 257 -4.69 6.27 -3.20
N LEU A 258 -3.49 6.11 -2.69
CA LEU A 258 -2.24 6.19 -3.44
C LEU A 258 -1.64 4.81 -3.52
N ILE A 259 -1.35 4.34 -4.72
CA ILE A 259 -0.64 3.09 -4.95
C ILE A 259 0.69 3.36 -5.63
N THR A 260 1.75 2.69 -5.19
CA THR A 260 3.07 2.73 -5.80
C THR A 260 3.63 1.31 -5.91
N CYS A 261 4.04 0.94 -7.12
CA CYS A 261 4.59 -0.38 -7.41
C CYS A 261 5.78 -0.28 -8.37
N PRO A 262 6.86 -1.06 -8.18
CA PRO A 262 7.88 -1.22 -9.21
C PRO A 262 7.28 -1.81 -10.47
N CYS A 263 7.66 -1.31 -11.64
CA CYS A 263 7.19 -1.84 -12.92
C CYS A 263 8.33 -2.16 -13.89
N GLY A 264 9.56 -2.31 -13.40
CA GLY A 264 10.71 -2.75 -14.17
C GLY A 264 11.90 -1.81 -14.07
N LYS A 265 12.88 -2.00 -14.94
CA LYS A 265 14.14 -1.24 -14.95
C LYS A 265 14.43 -0.73 -16.35
N LEU A 266 14.80 0.53 -16.45
CA LEU A 266 15.24 1.18 -17.69
C LEU A 266 16.69 1.65 -17.58
N ARG A 267 17.33 1.77 -18.73
CA ARG A 267 18.65 2.41 -18.85
C ARG A 267 18.46 3.89 -19.11
N PHE A 268 19.03 4.70 -18.25
CA PHE A 268 19.13 6.14 -18.42
C PHE A 268 20.57 6.46 -18.82
N SER A 269 20.73 7.33 -19.80
CA SER A 269 22.05 7.90 -20.14
C SER A 269 22.08 9.32 -19.64
N ASP A 270 23.14 9.69 -18.94
CA ASP A 270 23.38 11.09 -18.57
C ASP A 270 24.00 11.90 -19.73
N ASP A 271 24.17 13.19 -19.50
CA ASP A 271 24.75 14.11 -20.49
C ASP A 271 26.23 13.78 -20.80
N GLU A 272 26.92 13.01 -19.98
CA GLU A 272 28.31 12.55 -20.16
C GLU A 272 28.37 11.21 -20.90
N GLY A 273 27.23 10.60 -21.22
CA GLY A 273 27.10 9.34 -21.93
C GLY A 273 27.31 8.11 -21.04
N GLU A 274 27.39 8.28 -19.73
CA GLU A 274 27.35 7.17 -18.80
C GLU A 274 25.92 6.62 -18.71
N SER A 275 25.78 5.31 -18.82
CA SER A 275 24.48 4.68 -18.75
C SER A 275 24.29 3.97 -17.41
N ASN A 276 23.18 4.25 -16.74
CA ASN A 276 22.80 3.65 -15.47
C ASN A 276 21.45 2.95 -15.59
N ILE A 277 21.36 1.73 -15.04
CA ILE A 277 20.09 0.98 -15.01
C ILE A 277 19.36 1.36 -13.73
N GLN A 278 18.15 1.89 -13.88
CA GLN A 278 17.35 2.36 -12.76
C GLN A 278 15.96 1.76 -12.81
N GLU A 279 15.38 1.55 -11.62
CA GLU A 279 14.02 1.06 -11.47
C GLU A 279 13.00 2.14 -11.81
N VAL A 280 11.93 1.73 -12.47
CA VAL A 280 10.76 2.56 -12.76
C VAL A 280 9.61 2.07 -11.92
N SER A 281 8.83 3.00 -11.37
CA SER A 281 7.63 2.71 -10.59
C SER A 281 6.39 3.25 -11.28
N PHE A 282 5.31 2.48 -11.23
CA PHE A 282 3.96 2.96 -11.49
C PHE A 282 3.42 3.62 -10.22
N ILE A 283 2.78 4.77 -10.38
CA ILE A 283 2.13 5.51 -9.32
C ILE A 283 0.71 5.83 -9.76
N GLY A 284 -0.27 5.60 -8.87
CA GLY A 284 -1.67 5.92 -9.12
C GLY A 284 -2.34 6.54 -7.92
N LEU A 285 -2.99 7.69 -8.11
CA LEU A 285 -3.98 8.26 -7.20
C LEU A 285 -5.36 7.82 -7.69
N PHE A 286 -6.15 7.23 -6.82
CA PHE A 286 -7.47 6.73 -7.13
C PHE A 286 -8.51 7.18 -6.11
N SER A 287 -9.78 7.22 -6.54
CA SER A 287 -10.94 7.39 -5.67
C SER A 287 -11.64 6.05 -5.48
N LEU A 288 -12.09 5.76 -4.27
CA LEU A 288 -12.82 4.52 -3.94
C LEU A 288 -14.35 4.67 -4.11
N ASP A 289 -14.84 5.80 -4.59
CA ASP A 289 -16.28 6.04 -4.84
C ASP A 289 -16.85 5.17 -5.96
N TYR A 290 -15.99 4.60 -6.78
CA TYR A 290 -16.35 3.82 -7.97
C TYR A 290 -16.63 2.33 -7.70
N GLY A 291 -17.10 1.99 -6.49
CA GLY A 291 -17.82 0.74 -6.27
C GLY A 291 -17.01 -0.55 -6.43
N GLY A 292 -15.91 -0.69 -5.71
CA GLY A 292 -15.33 -2.02 -5.47
C GLY A 292 -14.54 -2.62 -6.64
N ILE A 293 -14.09 -1.82 -7.60
CA ILE A 293 -13.15 -2.28 -8.63
C ILE A 293 -11.81 -2.56 -7.95
N PRO A 294 -11.18 -3.74 -8.16
CA PRO A 294 -9.94 -4.09 -7.50
C PRO A 294 -8.77 -3.25 -8.01
N VAL A 295 -8.46 -2.16 -7.30
CA VAL A 295 -7.37 -1.22 -7.64
C VAL A 295 -6.04 -1.95 -7.78
N ILE A 296 -5.77 -2.89 -6.89
CA ILE A 296 -4.54 -3.70 -6.95
C ILE A 296 -4.52 -4.55 -8.23
N GLY A 297 -5.64 -5.16 -8.59
CA GLY A 297 -5.75 -5.94 -9.82
C GLY A 297 -5.53 -5.11 -11.09
N GLU A 298 -6.12 -3.91 -11.16
CA GLU A 298 -5.91 -3.01 -12.29
C GLU A 298 -4.48 -2.48 -12.36
N SER A 299 -3.89 -2.09 -11.23
CA SER A 299 -2.48 -1.68 -11.17
C SER A 299 -1.55 -2.81 -11.61
N ARG A 300 -1.84 -4.05 -11.19
CA ARG A 300 -1.12 -5.25 -11.63
C ARG A 300 -1.18 -5.43 -13.15
N ASN A 301 -2.35 -5.28 -13.76
CA ASN A 301 -2.51 -5.40 -15.22
C ASN A 301 -1.67 -4.36 -15.96
N ILE A 302 -1.67 -3.13 -15.48
CA ILE A 302 -0.84 -2.04 -16.03
C ILE A 302 0.65 -2.38 -15.92
N ILE A 303 1.08 -2.82 -14.74
CA ILE A 303 2.48 -3.18 -14.47
C ILE A 303 2.92 -4.33 -15.39
N TYR A 304 2.10 -5.37 -15.55
CA TYR A 304 2.44 -6.47 -16.45
C TYR A 304 2.54 -6.02 -17.91
N SER A 305 1.66 -5.15 -18.37
CA SER A 305 1.75 -4.58 -19.73
C SER A 305 3.04 -3.79 -19.92
N ILE A 306 3.48 -3.04 -18.91
CA ILE A 306 4.75 -2.31 -18.96
C ILE A 306 5.95 -3.26 -18.92
N LEU A 307 5.91 -4.27 -18.05
CA LEU A 307 6.96 -5.29 -17.96
C LEU A 307 7.12 -6.09 -19.26
N GLU A 308 6.03 -6.36 -19.97
CA GLU A 308 6.04 -7.00 -21.27
C GLU A 308 6.84 -6.17 -22.28
N ILE A 309 6.64 -4.86 -22.30
CA ILE A 309 7.40 -3.94 -23.15
C ILE A 309 8.88 -3.93 -22.79
N ILE A 310 9.20 -3.91 -21.50
CA ILE A 310 10.59 -3.84 -21.01
C ILE A 310 11.33 -5.15 -21.23
N GLY A 311 10.69 -6.30 -21.03
CA GLY A 311 11.31 -7.61 -20.99
C GLY A 311 11.30 -8.40 -22.29
N GLY A 312 10.53 -7.99 -23.29
CA GLY A 312 10.38 -8.69 -24.56
C GLY A 312 9.62 -10.02 -24.47
N ASP A 313 9.74 -10.86 -25.51
CA ASP A 313 8.86 -12.03 -25.77
C ASP A 313 8.74 -13.05 -24.63
N ASN A 314 9.74 -13.21 -23.80
CA ASN A 314 9.71 -14.17 -22.69
C ASN A 314 8.72 -13.81 -21.57
N ILE A 315 8.26 -12.57 -21.53
CA ILE A 315 7.28 -12.09 -20.55
C ILE A 315 5.87 -12.29 -21.07
N THR A 316 5.68 -12.19 -22.37
CA THR A 316 4.38 -12.31 -23.04
C THR A 316 3.68 -13.63 -22.69
N GLU A 317 4.41 -14.76 -22.67
CA GLU A 317 3.84 -16.06 -22.30
C GLU A 317 3.36 -16.12 -20.83
N ARG A 318 4.14 -15.56 -19.92
CA ARG A 318 3.78 -15.51 -18.49
C ARG A 318 2.62 -14.54 -18.24
N PHE A 319 2.63 -13.39 -18.90
CA PHE A 319 1.55 -12.40 -18.83
C PHE A 319 0.22 -12.96 -19.34
N ILE A 320 0.20 -13.59 -20.52
CA ILE A 320 -1.00 -14.22 -21.08
C ILE A 320 -1.55 -15.29 -20.15
N LYS A 321 -0.69 -16.11 -19.54
CA LYS A 321 -1.10 -17.10 -18.58
C LYS A 321 -1.76 -16.44 -17.36
N THR A 322 -1.14 -15.43 -16.79
CA THR A 322 -1.64 -14.74 -15.60
C THR A 322 -2.96 -13.99 -15.88
N VAL A 323 -3.09 -13.34 -17.03
CA VAL A 323 -4.35 -12.68 -17.46
C VAL A 323 -5.45 -13.72 -17.69
N ASN A 324 -5.15 -14.86 -18.30
CA ASN A 324 -6.11 -15.93 -18.50
C ASN A 324 -6.57 -16.54 -17.16
N ASP A 325 -5.66 -16.70 -16.20
CA ASP A 325 -5.99 -17.18 -14.86
C ASP A 325 -6.89 -16.18 -14.12
N ILE A 326 -6.64 -14.87 -14.21
CA ILE A 326 -7.47 -13.82 -13.62
C ILE A 326 -8.83 -13.72 -14.30
N THR A 327 -8.90 -13.87 -15.64
CA THR A 327 -10.16 -13.80 -16.38
C THR A 327 -11.04 -15.04 -16.19
N SER A 328 -10.46 -16.21 -16.00
CA SER A 328 -11.22 -17.43 -15.70
C SER A 328 -11.94 -17.35 -14.35
N LEU A 329 -11.36 -16.67 -13.37
CA LEU A 329 -11.93 -16.48 -12.04
C LEU A 329 -13.10 -15.46 -11.98
N LYS A 330 -13.20 -14.59 -12.98
CA LYS A 330 -14.34 -13.65 -13.09
C LYS A 330 -15.65 -14.30 -13.58
N TYR A 331 -15.61 -15.56 -14.02
CA TYR A 331 -16.73 -16.25 -14.66
C TYR A 331 -17.17 -17.54 -13.93
N GLU A 332 -16.55 -17.89 -12.80
CA GLU A 332 -17.04 -18.91 -11.88
C GLU A 332 -17.75 -18.28 -10.66
#